data_c9ef8a9bc8f32beed36075f771a08404
#
_entry.id   c9ef8a9bc8f32beed36075f771a08404
#
_cell.length_a   1.000
_cell.length_b   1.000
_cell.length_c   1.000
_cell.angle_alpha   90.00
_cell.angle_beta   90.00
_cell.angle_gamma   90.00
#
_symmetry.space_group_name_H-M   'P 1'
#
loop_
_entity.id
_entity.type
_entity.pdbx_description
1 polymer ?
#
loop_
_entity_poly.entity_id
_entity_poly.type
_entity_poly.pdbx_seq_one_letter_code
_entity_poly.pdbx_strand_id
1 'polypeptide(L)'
;LDADRVRWNRGYSGLARERDAAVRRALADVDVAREAHHDAVLHTPDSIRTNAGDPYSVYSYYWKKWTDREKDTPVPTPDAADLADPETLHAAADPAMRADGGTAAIDDVAVGDLPTASSLGFDDPAADVGPAGTAAARDRLSTFLADAVFRYETDRDYPARDGNSRLSAFLAYGEIGVREVYAATEEAMATAADRPEDEAEASVEAFQQQLAWREFYTQVLYHNPEVVTENYKTYEEGIEWRDDPDEIAAWKRGETGYPIVDAGMRQLRQEAYMHNRVRMIVASFLTKDLLADWRHGYGHFRDRLADHDTANNNGGWQWAASTGTDAQPYFRIFNPMTQGERYDPEAAYIQEYVPELRGVDPDVIHGWHECSPTERANAAPAYPAPIVEHASRREDALAMYKRARGEDPDE
;
A
#
# COMPACT_ATOMS: atom_id res chain seq x y z
N LEU A 1 -25.36 -24.37 -12.12
CA LEU A 1 -24.29 -24.58 -13.07
C LEU A 1 -23.74 -26.00 -12.85
N ASP A 2 -23.80 -26.86 -13.81
CA ASP A 2 -23.21 -28.21 -13.78
C ASP A 2 -21.70 -28.11 -13.99
N ALA A 3 -21.01 -27.51 -13.04
CA ALA A 3 -19.57 -27.27 -13.15
C ALA A 3 -18.81 -28.50 -12.63
N ASP A 4 -17.94 -29.05 -13.47
CA ASP A 4 -17.07 -30.16 -13.09
C ASP A 4 -15.92 -29.71 -12.18
N ARG A 5 -15.52 -28.43 -12.24
CA ARG A 5 -14.39 -27.88 -11.50
C ARG A 5 -14.56 -26.39 -11.19
N VAL A 6 -14.14 -25.99 -10.01
CA VAL A 6 -14.00 -24.58 -9.61
C VAL A 6 -12.52 -24.24 -9.40
N ARG A 7 -12.08 -23.13 -10.00
CA ARG A 7 -10.73 -22.57 -9.84
C ARG A 7 -10.81 -21.18 -9.26
N TRP A 8 -9.89 -20.84 -8.37
CA TRP A 8 -9.79 -19.49 -7.79
C TRP A 8 -8.36 -19.12 -7.39
N ASN A 9 -8.10 -17.83 -7.26
CA ASN A 9 -6.83 -17.34 -6.72
C ASN A 9 -6.87 -17.31 -5.19
N ARG A 10 -5.81 -17.77 -4.56
CA ARG A 10 -5.67 -17.81 -3.10
C ARG A 10 -5.50 -16.43 -2.53
N GLY A 11 -6.18 -16.16 -1.41
CA GLY A 11 -5.88 -15.05 -0.56
C GLY A 11 -4.95 -15.44 0.60
N TYR A 12 -4.20 -14.48 1.15
CA TYR A 12 -3.14 -14.73 2.14
C TYR A 12 -3.45 -14.21 3.54
N SER A 13 -4.43 -13.30 3.70
CA SER A 13 -4.89 -12.86 5.02
C SER A 13 -5.62 -13.97 5.77
N GLY A 14 -5.72 -13.87 7.09
CA GLY A 14 -6.45 -14.84 7.91
C GLY A 14 -7.87 -15.06 7.42
N LEU A 15 -8.62 -13.98 7.17
CA LEU A 15 -10.00 -14.03 6.64
C LEU A 15 -10.08 -14.71 5.26
N ALA A 16 -9.15 -14.39 4.34
CA ALA A 16 -9.14 -15.00 3.03
C ALA A 16 -8.84 -16.51 3.09
N ARG A 17 -7.96 -16.94 3.98
CA ARG A 17 -7.66 -18.36 4.22
C ARG A 17 -8.86 -19.12 4.79
N GLU A 18 -9.61 -18.50 5.72
CA GLU A 18 -10.87 -19.07 6.25
C GLU A 18 -11.93 -19.21 5.16
N ARG A 19 -12.12 -18.17 4.33
CA ARG A 19 -13.00 -18.20 3.16
C ARG A 19 -12.61 -19.33 2.21
N ASP A 20 -11.34 -19.43 1.83
CA ASP A 20 -10.84 -20.47 0.92
C ASP A 20 -11.04 -21.87 1.50
N ALA A 21 -10.87 -22.04 2.81
CA ALA A 21 -11.13 -23.30 3.49
C ALA A 21 -12.63 -23.64 3.48
N ALA A 22 -13.51 -22.67 3.66
CA ALA A 22 -14.97 -22.87 3.56
C ALA A 22 -15.39 -23.26 2.16
N VAL A 23 -14.88 -22.57 1.12
CA VAL A 23 -15.13 -22.91 -0.29
C VAL A 23 -14.68 -24.34 -0.59
N ARG A 24 -13.50 -24.75 -0.15
CA ARG A 24 -13.01 -26.12 -0.35
C ARG A 24 -13.92 -27.18 0.29
N ARG A 25 -14.44 -26.91 1.48
CA ARG A 25 -15.39 -27.83 2.15
C ARG A 25 -16.69 -27.91 1.37
N ALA A 26 -17.30 -26.79 1.04
CA ALA A 26 -18.55 -26.73 0.29
C ALA A 26 -18.46 -27.47 -1.06
N LEU A 27 -17.38 -27.31 -1.81
CA LEU A 27 -17.16 -28.01 -3.06
C LEU A 27 -16.90 -29.51 -2.88
N ALA A 28 -16.28 -29.91 -1.75
CA ALA A 28 -16.09 -31.33 -1.42
C ALA A 28 -17.42 -32.03 -1.11
N ASP A 29 -18.33 -31.33 -0.43
CA ASP A 29 -19.64 -31.89 -0.04
C ASP A 29 -20.54 -32.21 -1.26
N VAL A 30 -20.29 -31.55 -2.40
CA VAL A 30 -21.02 -31.76 -3.67
C VAL A 30 -20.16 -32.42 -4.75
N ASP A 31 -18.99 -32.98 -4.39
CA ASP A 31 -18.08 -33.74 -5.28
C ASP A 31 -17.60 -32.94 -6.52
N VAL A 32 -17.51 -31.61 -6.42
CA VAL A 32 -16.96 -30.74 -7.48
C VAL A 32 -15.45 -30.66 -7.36
N ALA A 33 -14.72 -30.90 -8.45
CA ALA A 33 -13.27 -30.76 -8.48
C ALA A 33 -12.86 -29.30 -8.19
N ARG A 34 -11.73 -29.13 -7.49
CA ARG A 34 -11.29 -27.81 -7.00
C ARG A 34 -9.81 -27.60 -7.17
N GLU A 35 -9.43 -26.40 -7.57
CA GLU A 35 -8.04 -26.01 -7.77
C GLU A 35 -7.84 -24.55 -7.36
N ALA A 36 -6.82 -24.28 -6.57
CA ALA A 36 -6.51 -22.93 -6.12
C ALA A 36 -5.08 -22.56 -6.50
N HIS A 37 -4.91 -21.39 -7.12
CA HIS A 37 -3.66 -20.92 -7.68
C HIS A 37 -3.07 -19.76 -6.88
N HIS A 38 -1.76 -19.57 -6.99
CA HIS A 38 -1.04 -18.41 -6.48
C HIS A 38 -0.79 -17.43 -7.63
N ASP A 39 -1.52 -16.33 -7.66
CA ASP A 39 -1.46 -15.35 -8.74
C ASP A 39 -0.94 -13.99 -8.30
N ALA A 40 -1.24 -13.59 -7.07
CA ALA A 40 -0.82 -12.30 -6.53
C ALA A 40 0.68 -12.22 -6.16
N VAL A 41 1.44 -13.28 -6.29
CA VAL A 41 2.86 -13.40 -5.92
C VAL A 41 3.65 -14.12 -7.00
N LEU A 42 4.95 -13.81 -7.11
CA LEU A 42 5.87 -14.53 -8.00
C LEU A 42 6.30 -15.87 -7.41
N HIS A 43 6.53 -15.90 -6.11
CA HIS A 43 6.86 -17.13 -5.41
C HIS A 43 5.79 -17.50 -4.39
N THR A 44 5.33 -18.72 -4.45
CA THR A 44 4.37 -19.25 -3.48
C THR A 44 4.80 -18.94 -2.05
N PRO A 45 3.95 -18.38 -1.20
CA PRO A 45 4.25 -18.22 0.22
C PRO A 45 4.77 -19.54 0.79
N ASP A 46 5.74 -19.48 1.69
CA ASP A 46 6.41 -20.63 2.25
C ASP A 46 7.50 -21.28 1.37
N SER A 47 7.65 -20.88 0.12
CA SER A 47 8.67 -21.46 -0.78
C SER A 47 10.07 -20.86 -0.59
N ILE A 48 10.18 -19.63 -0.05
CA ILE A 48 11.44 -18.97 0.27
C ILE A 48 11.66 -18.99 1.78
N ARG A 49 12.63 -19.81 2.22
CA ARG A 49 12.95 -20.01 3.63
C ARG A 49 14.44 -19.88 3.90
N THR A 50 14.78 -19.63 5.16
CA THR A 50 16.15 -19.68 5.66
C THR A 50 16.72 -21.10 5.57
N ASN A 51 18.02 -21.25 5.75
CA ASN A 51 18.65 -22.58 5.78
C ASN A 51 18.16 -23.43 6.98
N ALA A 52 17.60 -22.81 8.03
CA ALA A 52 16.99 -23.49 9.18
C ALA A 52 15.53 -23.91 8.92
N GLY A 53 14.96 -23.47 7.80
CA GLY A 53 13.56 -23.74 7.43
C GLY A 53 12.56 -22.69 7.92
N ASP A 54 13.02 -21.61 8.54
CA ASP A 54 12.16 -20.52 9.03
C ASP A 54 11.83 -19.51 7.94
N PRO A 55 10.70 -18.76 8.03
CA PRO A 55 10.45 -17.64 7.17
C PRO A 55 11.48 -16.51 7.42
N TYR A 56 11.79 -15.73 6.38
CA TYR A 56 12.66 -14.56 6.54
C TYR A 56 11.94 -13.43 7.27
N SER A 57 12.65 -12.82 8.24
CA SER A 57 12.23 -11.61 8.96
C SER A 57 13.04 -10.36 8.57
N VAL A 58 14.03 -10.51 7.68
CA VAL A 58 14.89 -9.44 7.19
C VAL A 58 14.87 -9.44 5.68
N TYR A 59 14.43 -8.32 5.09
CA TYR A 59 14.21 -8.17 3.66
C TYR A 59 15.46 -8.40 2.81
N SER A 60 16.62 -7.87 3.20
CA SER A 60 17.84 -7.98 2.41
C SER A 60 18.31 -9.43 2.17
N TYR A 61 18.04 -10.33 3.11
CA TYR A 61 18.31 -11.77 2.95
C TYR A 61 17.23 -12.45 2.09
N TYR A 62 15.97 -12.02 2.24
CA TYR A 62 14.86 -12.48 1.41
C TYR A 62 15.09 -12.10 -0.05
N TRP A 63 15.42 -10.83 -0.33
CA TRP A 63 15.72 -10.31 -1.67
C TRP A 63 16.75 -11.16 -2.41
N LYS A 64 17.88 -11.50 -1.77
CA LYS A 64 18.92 -12.35 -2.37
C LYS A 64 18.38 -13.71 -2.83
N LYS A 65 17.50 -14.33 -2.04
CA LYS A 65 16.89 -15.60 -2.40
C LYS A 65 15.80 -15.44 -3.45
N TRP A 66 15.07 -14.34 -3.38
CA TRP A 66 14.03 -14.03 -4.34
C TRP A 66 14.62 -13.78 -5.73
N THR A 67 15.72 -13.05 -5.85
CA THR A 67 16.41 -12.76 -7.11
C THR A 67 16.97 -14.02 -7.76
N ASP A 68 17.60 -14.90 -6.96
CA ASP A 68 18.22 -16.15 -7.45
C ASP A 68 17.21 -17.18 -7.99
N ARG A 69 15.92 -17.01 -7.70
CA ARG A 69 14.88 -17.96 -8.10
C ARG A 69 14.28 -17.59 -9.45
N GLU A 70 14.08 -18.60 -10.29
CA GLU A 70 13.31 -18.48 -11.52
C GLU A 70 11.87 -18.05 -11.21
N LYS A 71 11.33 -17.16 -12.03
CA LYS A 71 9.95 -16.70 -11.95
C LYS A 71 9.15 -17.30 -13.10
N ASP A 72 7.96 -17.78 -12.79
CA ASP A 72 7.05 -18.31 -13.79
C ASP A 72 6.66 -17.20 -14.79
N THR A 73 6.57 -17.56 -16.07
CA THR A 73 6.09 -16.66 -17.10
C THR A 73 4.59 -16.36 -16.96
N PRO A 74 4.12 -15.22 -17.49
CA PRO A 74 2.69 -14.93 -17.55
C PRO A 74 1.93 -16.04 -18.28
N VAL A 75 0.76 -16.41 -17.78
CA VAL A 75 -0.14 -17.34 -18.45
C VAL A 75 -0.78 -16.64 -19.65
N PRO A 76 -0.86 -17.25 -20.82
CA PRO A 76 -1.50 -16.64 -21.98
C PRO A 76 -2.98 -16.39 -21.73
N THR A 77 -3.51 -15.34 -22.35
CA THR A 77 -4.94 -15.06 -22.33
C THR A 77 -5.68 -16.22 -23.01
N PRO A 78 -6.75 -16.78 -22.42
CA PRO A 78 -7.54 -17.82 -23.05
C PRO A 78 -8.21 -17.30 -24.33
N ASP A 79 -8.34 -18.16 -25.33
CA ASP A 79 -9.11 -17.83 -26.53
C ASP A 79 -10.61 -17.66 -26.20
N ALA A 80 -11.30 -16.79 -26.91
CA ALA A 80 -12.73 -16.58 -26.70
C ALA A 80 -13.55 -17.88 -26.87
N ALA A 81 -13.07 -18.83 -27.66
CA ALA A 81 -13.68 -20.15 -27.84
C ALA A 81 -13.57 -21.05 -26.60
N ASP A 82 -12.63 -20.76 -25.68
CA ASP A 82 -12.46 -21.48 -24.40
C ASP A 82 -13.39 -20.94 -23.30
N LEU A 83 -14.05 -19.82 -23.57
CA LEU A 83 -14.97 -19.18 -22.62
C LEU A 83 -16.40 -19.58 -22.95
N ALA A 84 -17.19 -19.85 -21.89
CA ALA A 84 -18.60 -20.12 -22.08
C ALA A 84 -19.32 -18.86 -22.55
N ASP A 85 -20.19 -19.02 -23.55
CA ASP A 85 -21.06 -17.96 -24.00
C ASP A 85 -21.99 -17.51 -22.85
N PRO A 86 -22.08 -16.19 -22.57
CA PRO A 86 -22.93 -15.65 -21.53
C PRO A 86 -24.39 -16.07 -21.60
N GLU A 87 -24.98 -16.19 -22.81
CA GLU A 87 -26.38 -16.65 -23.01
C GLU A 87 -26.52 -18.11 -22.55
N THR A 88 -25.54 -18.95 -22.84
CA THR A 88 -25.49 -20.34 -22.38
C THR A 88 -25.42 -20.46 -20.86
N LEU A 89 -24.63 -19.61 -20.20
CA LEU A 89 -24.54 -19.56 -18.74
C LEU A 89 -25.85 -19.09 -18.12
N HIS A 90 -26.52 -18.12 -18.73
CA HIS A 90 -27.82 -17.63 -18.26
C HIS A 90 -28.93 -18.67 -18.41
N ALA A 91 -28.95 -19.41 -19.51
CA ALA A 91 -29.89 -20.49 -19.75
C ALA A 91 -29.69 -21.70 -18.81
N ALA A 92 -28.43 -21.94 -18.38
CA ALA A 92 -28.06 -23.04 -17.49
C ALA A 92 -28.29 -22.74 -16.00
N ALA A 93 -28.61 -21.49 -15.63
CA ALA A 93 -28.88 -21.12 -14.25
C ALA A 93 -30.20 -21.76 -13.79
N ASP A 94 -30.15 -22.64 -12.79
CA ASP A 94 -31.32 -23.38 -12.28
C ASP A 94 -32.41 -22.43 -11.75
N PRO A 95 -33.66 -22.52 -12.25
CA PRO A 95 -34.79 -21.77 -11.70
C PRO A 95 -35.00 -21.97 -10.19
N ALA A 96 -34.56 -23.10 -9.63
CA ALA A 96 -34.68 -23.39 -8.21
C ALA A 96 -33.76 -22.52 -7.33
N MET A 97 -32.59 -22.03 -7.86
CA MET A 97 -31.77 -21.03 -7.18
C MET A 97 -32.43 -19.65 -7.10
N ARG A 98 -33.50 -19.43 -7.87
CA ARG A 98 -34.30 -18.21 -7.90
C ARG A 98 -35.36 -18.14 -6.82
N ALA A 99 -35.64 -19.24 -6.10
CA ALA A 99 -36.83 -19.40 -5.25
C ALA A 99 -36.61 -19.17 -3.75
N ASP A 100 -35.38 -19.13 -3.23
CA ASP A 100 -35.12 -18.89 -1.81
C ASP A 100 -34.91 -17.40 -1.53
N GLY A 101 -35.96 -16.66 -1.56
CA GLY A 101 -36.40 -15.44 -0.87
C GLY A 101 -35.38 -14.44 -0.27
N GLY A 102 -34.19 -14.40 -0.70
CA GLY A 102 -33.19 -13.52 -0.12
C GLY A 102 -32.13 -13.06 -1.11
N THR A 103 -32.51 -12.36 -2.14
CA THR A 103 -31.68 -11.42 -2.90
C THR A 103 -32.44 -11.00 -4.14
N ALA A 104 -32.28 -9.77 -4.59
CA ALA A 104 -32.81 -9.27 -5.84
C ALA A 104 -32.64 -10.31 -6.95
N ALA A 105 -33.70 -10.61 -7.62
CA ALA A 105 -33.76 -11.65 -8.64
C ALA A 105 -32.64 -11.46 -9.66
N ILE A 106 -31.88 -12.51 -9.90
CA ILE A 106 -30.91 -12.59 -11.02
C ILE A 106 -31.62 -12.31 -12.37
N ASP A 107 -32.95 -12.35 -12.41
CA ASP A 107 -33.78 -12.05 -13.57
C ASP A 107 -33.67 -10.61 -14.10
N ASP A 108 -33.22 -9.64 -13.27
CA ASP A 108 -33.09 -8.25 -13.66
C ASP A 108 -31.61 -7.86 -14.01
N VAL A 109 -30.66 -8.79 -13.87
CA VAL A 109 -29.25 -8.54 -14.27
C VAL A 109 -29.05 -9.20 -15.64
N ALA A 110 -29.09 -8.39 -16.69
CA ALA A 110 -28.65 -8.85 -18.00
C ALA A 110 -27.18 -9.25 -17.92
N VAL A 111 -26.83 -10.39 -18.53
CA VAL A 111 -25.43 -10.81 -18.61
C VAL A 111 -24.63 -9.72 -19.35
N GLY A 112 -23.72 -9.07 -18.66
CA GLY A 112 -22.96 -7.91 -19.16
C GLY A 112 -23.26 -6.60 -18.44
N ASP A 113 -24.33 -6.48 -17.66
CA ASP A 113 -24.61 -5.32 -16.82
C ASP A 113 -23.90 -5.46 -15.48
N LEU A 114 -22.81 -4.74 -15.29
CA LEU A 114 -22.17 -4.60 -13.99
C LEU A 114 -23.05 -3.72 -13.10
N PRO A 115 -23.33 -4.12 -11.85
CA PRO A 115 -24.04 -3.24 -10.93
C PRO A 115 -23.23 -1.97 -10.68
N THR A 116 -23.92 -0.83 -10.61
CA THR A 116 -23.26 0.43 -10.19
C THR A 116 -23.02 0.42 -8.69
N ALA A 117 -22.06 1.21 -8.20
CA ALA A 117 -21.81 1.37 -6.78
C ALA A 117 -23.09 1.75 -6.01
N SER A 118 -23.89 2.68 -6.57
CA SER A 118 -25.14 3.13 -5.97
C SER A 118 -26.21 2.03 -5.91
N SER A 119 -26.29 1.14 -6.92
CA SER A 119 -27.22 -0.01 -6.90
C SER A 119 -26.84 -1.06 -5.85
N LEU A 120 -25.57 -1.09 -5.44
CA LEU A 120 -25.05 -1.90 -4.35
C LEU A 120 -25.11 -1.21 -2.98
N GLY A 121 -25.65 0.03 -2.92
CA GLY A 121 -25.79 0.80 -1.69
C GLY A 121 -24.53 1.56 -1.27
N PHE A 122 -23.58 1.77 -2.17
CA PHE A 122 -22.41 2.58 -1.95
C PHE A 122 -22.61 3.98 -2.54
N ASP A 123 -22.17 4.99 -1.81
CA ASP A 123 -22.04 6.35 -2.35
C ASP A 123 -20.89 6.44 -3.35
N ASP A 124 -20.96 7.41 -4.25
CA ASP A 124 -19.84 7.71 -5.13
C ASP A 124 -18.59 8.09 -4.30
N PRO A 125 -17.39 7.62 -4.68
CA PRO A 125 -16.18 7.98 -3.96
C PRO A 125 -15.96 9.49 -3.99
N ALA A 126 -15.62 10.06 -2.83
CA ALA A 126 -15.29 11.48 -2.73
C ALA A 126 -13.93 11.83 -3.37
N ALA A 127 -13.11 10.81 -3.65
CA ALA A 127 -11.79 10.94 -4.25
C ALA A 127 -11.83 10.66 -5.75
N ASP A 128 -10.94 11.30 -6.50
CA ASP A 128 -10.66 10.95 -7.90
C ASP A 128 -9.75 9.71 -7.94
N VAL A 129 -10.35 8.54 -8.12
CA VAL A 129 -9.64 7.25 -8.03
C VAL A 129 -8.87 6.91 -9.30
N GLY A 130 -9.03 7.69 -10.36
CA GLY A 130 -8.38 7.44 -11.66
C GLY A 130 -8.97 6.27 -12.45
N PRO A 131 -8.36 5.92 -13.58
CA PRO A 131 -8.84 4.85 -14.46
C PRO A 131 -8.61 3.47 -13.85
N ALA A 132 -9.48 2.52 -14.19
CA ALA A 132 -9.41 1.13 -13.77
C ALA A 132 -9.44 0.17 -14.96
N GLY A 133 -9.17 -1.11 -14.71
CA GLY A 133 -9.23 -2.20 -15.68
C GLY A 133 -7.89 -2.52 -16.36
N THR A 134 -7.82 -3.71 -16.94
CA THR A 134 -6.58 -4.27 -17.53
C THR A 134 -5.97 -3.38 -18.62
N ALA A 135 -6.80 -2.72 -19.44
CA ALA A 135 -6.29 -1.83 -20.50
C ALA A 135 -5.55 -0.64 -19.87
N ALA A 136 -6.16 0.04 -18.89
CA ALA A 136 -5.55 1.16 -18.18
C ALA A 136 -4.27 0.73 -17.43
N ALA A 137 -4.27 -0.46 -16.83
CA ALA A 137 -3.11 -1.02 -16.16
C ALA A 137 -1.92 -1.22 -17.12
N ARG A 138 -2.17 -1.79 -18.31
CA ARG A 138 -1.14 -2.02 -19.36
C ARG A 138 -0.65 -0.71 -19.96
N ASP A 139 -1.53 0.26 -20.20
CA ASP A 139 -1.14 1.58 -20.67
C ASP A 139 -0.25 2.29 -19.65
N ARG A 140 -0.58 2.21 -18.36
CA ARG A 140 0.26 2.77 -17.29
C ARG A 140 1.61 2.06 -17.19
N LEU A 141 1.65 0.72 -17.25
CA LEU A 141 2.89 -0.06 -17.27
C LEU A 141 3.75 0.35 -18.47
N SER A 142 3.19 0.40 -19.67
CA SER A 142 3.90 0.79 -20.88
C SER A 142 4.48 2.21 -20.78
N THR A 143 3.71 3.17 -20.28
CA THR A 143 4.16 4.55 -20.04
C THR A 143 5.34 4.59 -19.06
N PHE A 144 5.26 3.87 -17.96
CA PHE A 144 6.32 3.81 -16.96
C PHE A 144 7.62 3.18 -17.51
N LEU A 145 7.48 2.07 -18.24
CA LEU A 145 8.63 1.35 -18.83
C LEU A 145 9.26 2.06 -20.01
N ALA A 146 8.56 2.99 -20.66
CA ALA A 146 9.12 3.76 -21.76
C ALA A 146 10.26 4.70 -21.32
N ASP A 147 10.22 5.19 -20.08
CA ASP A 147 11.12 6.25 -19.61
C ASP A 147 11.41 6.18 -18.09
N ALA A 148 10.41 6.35 -17.25
CA ALA A 148 10.58 6.58 -15.80
C ALA A 148 11.28 5.41 -15.08
N VAL A 149 11.12 4.18 -15.51
CA VAL A 149 11.77 3.00 -14.93
C VAL A 149 13.30 3.12 -14.93
N PHE A 150 13.88 3.77 -15.95
CA PHE A 150 15.34 3.94 -16.09
C PHE A 150 15.93 5.04 -15.20
N ARG A 151 15.08 5.84 -14.56
CA ARG A 151 15.45 6.85 -13.55
C ARG A 151 14.81 6.59 -12.19
N TYR A 152 14.22 5.40 -12.04
CA TYR A 152 13.41 5.09 -10.85
C TYR A 152 14.19 5.22 -9.55
N GLU A 153 15.46 4.78 -9.49
CA GLU A 153 16.27 4.87 -8.27
C GLU A 153 16.46 6.31 -7.79
N THR A 154 16.58 7.26 -8.71
CA THR A 154 16.75 8.68 -8.37
C THR A 154 15.42 9.41 -8.16
N ASP A 155 14.37 9.07 -8.93
CA ASP A 155 13.13 9.84 -8.95
C ASP A 155 12.07 9.33 -7.97
N ARG A 156 12.14 8.06 -7.58
CA ARG A 156 11.12 7.40 -6.75
C ARG A 156 10.86 8.03 -5.40
N ASP A 157 11.80 8.83 -4.89
CA ASP A 157 11.69 9.47 -3.58
C ASP A 157 11.11 10.88 -3.63
N TYR A 158 10.96 11.47 -4.82
CA TYR A 158 10.48 12.83 -5.02
C TYR A 158 8.99 12.85 -5.41
N PRO A 159 8.07 13.19 -4.49
CA PRO A 159 6.64 13.10 -4.75
C PRO A 159 6.12 14.06 -5.83
N ALA A 160 6.83 15.16 -6.09
CA ALA A 160 6.51 16.09 -7.17
C ALA A 160 6.88 15.57 -8.57
N ARG A 161 7.63 14.46 -8.67
CA ARG A 161 8.05 13.88 -9.95
C ARG A 161 7.13 12.75 -10.37
N ASP A 162 6.86 12.62 -11.68
CA ASP A 162 6.19 11.42 -12.23
C ASP A 162 7.21 10.28 -12.41
N GLY A 163 7.87 9.90 -11.32
CA GLY A 163 8.90 8.85 -11.25
C GLY A 163 8.38 7.49 -10.80
N ASN A 164 7.09 7.37 -10.47
CA ASN A 164 6.51 6.15 -9.93
C ASN A 164 5.60 5.42 -10.91
N SER A 165 5.54 4.10 -10.79
CA SER A 165 4.69 3.28 -11.67
C SER A 165 3.20 3.52 -11.48
N ARG A 166 2.75 3.88 -10.28
CA ARG A 166 1.32 3.94 -9.89
C ARG A 166 0.54 2.66 -10.21
N LEU A 167 1.21 1.50 -10.19
CA LEU A 167 0.60 0.19 -10.47
C LEU A 167 -0.02 -0.47 -9.24
N SER A 168 0.10 0.13 -8.06
CA SER A 168 -0.28 -0.49 -6.79
C SER A 168 -1.77 -0.88 -6.72
N ALA A 169 -2.69 -0.04 -7.20
CA ALA A 169 -4.11 -0.34 -7.25
C ALA A 169 -4.40 -1.48 -8.25
N PHE A 170 -3.85 -1.41 -9.44
CA PHE A 170 -4.02 -2.44 -10.47
C PHE A 170 -3.51 -3.82 -10.00
N LEU A 171 -2.39 -3.84 -9.27
CA LEU A 171 -1.86 -5.08 -8.67
C LEU A 171 -2.69 -5.56 -7.49
N ALA A 172 -3.29 -4.66 -6.70
CA ALA A 172 -4.11 -5.01 -5.54
C ALA A 172 -5.42 -5.69 -5.98
N TYR A 173 -6.03 -5.20 -7.06
CA TYR A 173 -7.27 -5.75 -7.60
C TYR A 173 -7.06 -6.84 -8.67
N GLY A 174 -5.80 -7.11 -9.05
CA GLY A 174 -5.50 -8.13 -10.08
C GLY A 174 -5.90 -7.70 -11.49
N GLU A 175 -5.98 -6.40 -11.76
CA GLU A 175 -6.23 -5.83 -13.09
C GLU A 175 -5.02 -6.02 -14.01
N ILE A 176 -3.83 -6.23 -13.42
CA ILE A 176 -2.63 -6.72 -14.07
C ILE A 176 -1.93 -7.75 -13.17
N GLY A 177 -1.41 -8.82 -13.76
CA GLY A 177 -0.69 -9.86 -13.05
C GLY A 177 0.74 -9.43 -12.70
N VAL A 178 1.21 -9.78 -11.48
CA VAL A 178 2.59 -9.47 -11.07
C VAL A 178 3.63 -10.13 -11.97
N ARG A 179 3.32 -11.30 -12.58
CA ARG A 179 4.20 -11.97 -13.56
C ARG A 179 4.32 -11.17 -14.84
N GLU A 180 3.23 -10.55 -15.32
CA GLU A 180 3.24 -9.68 -16.49
C GLU A 180 4.11 -8.44 -16.21
N VAL A 181 3.96 -7.82 -15.05
CA VAL A 181 4.78 -6.66 -14.65
C VAL A 181 6.26 -7.06 -14.55
N TYR A 182 6.57 -8.18 -13.89
CA TYR A 182 7.96 -8.63 -13.75
C TYR A 182 8.61 -8.96 -15.12
N ALA A 183 7.91 -9.70 -15.97
CA ALA A 183 8.42 -10.03 -17.31
C ALA A 183 8.71 -8.78 -18.16
N ALA A 184 7.85 -7.77 -18.07
CA ALA A 184 8.06 -6.49 -18.75
C ALA A 184 9.27 -5.71 -18.17
N THR A 185 9.57 -5.86 -16.88
CA THR A 185 10.83 -5.29 -16.31
C THR A 185 12.08 -6.03 -16.75
N GLU A 186 12.01 -7.34 -17.00
CA GLU A 186 13.14 -8.10 -17.60
C GLU A 186 13.44 -7.63 -19.04
N GLU A 187 12.41 -7.31 -19.81
CA GLU A 187 12.59 -6.71 -21.15
C GLU A 187 13.21 -5.31 -21.03
N ALA A 188 12.78 -4.50 -20.07
CA ALA A 188 13.40 -3.19 -19.79
C ALA A 188 14.88 -3.35 -19.37
N MET A 189 15.20 -4.30 -18.50
CA MET A 189 16.55 -4.62 -18.07
C MET A 189 17.46 -4.96 -19.27
N ALA A 190 16.97 -5.75 -20.22
CA ALA A 190 17.72 -6.14 -21.40
C ALA A 190 18.11 -4.93 -22.30
N THR A 191 17.39 -3.82 -22.19
CA THR A 191 17.66 -2.57 -22.93
C THR A 191 18.35 -1.51 -22.11
N ALA A 192 18.46 -1.69 -20.79
CA ALA A 192 18.97 -0.67 -19.86
C ALA A 192 20.44 -0.30 -20.14
N ALA A 193 21.28 -1.26 -20.54
CA ALA A 193 22.68 -1.03 -20.85
C ALA A 193 22.92 -0.09 -22.05
N ASP A 194 21.94 0.01 -22.97
CA ASP A 194 21.99 0.87 -24.15
C ASP A 194 21.37 2.25 -23.93
N ARG A 195 20.92 2.52 -22.71
CA ARG A 195 20.27 3.80 -22.33
C ARG A 195 21.30 4.88 -21.98
N PRO A 196 20.96 6.14 -22.24
CA PRO A 196 21.83 7.27 -21.87
C PRO A 196 21.82 7.61 -20.37
N GLU A 197 20.83 7.11 -19.62
CA GLU A 197 20.70 7.33 -18.19
C GLU A 197 21.77 6.56 -17.44
N ASP A 198 22.58 7.28 -16.66
CA ASP A 198 23.49 6.65 -15.69
C ASP A 198 22.65 5.81 -14.69
N GLU A 199 23.10 4.59 -14.41
CA GLU A 199 22.42 3.69 -13.47
C GLU A 199 21.04 3.15 -13.94
N ALA A 200 20.75 3.12 -15.23
CA ALA A 200 19.48 2.58 -15.75
C ALA A 200 19.21 1.14 -15.29
N GLU A 201 20.22 0.27 -15.31
CA GLU A 201 20.09 -1.11 -14.78
C GLU A 201 19.75 -1.13 -13.30
N ALA A 202 20.44 -0.32 -12.48
CA ALA A 202 20.17 -0.20 -11.06
C ALA A 202 18.76 0.34 -10.78
N SER A 203 18.27 1.24 -11.62
CA SER A 203 16.89 1.77 -11.55
C SER A 203 15.83 0.70 -11.83
N VAL A 204 16.03 -0.13 -12.86
CA VAL A 204 15.11 -1.26 -13.12
C VAL A 204 15.15 -2.26 -11.98
N GLU A 205 16.35 -2.62 -11.47
CA GLU A 205 16.50 -3.49 -10.30
C GLU A 205 15.79 -2.92 -9.07
N ALA A 206 15.94 -1.61 -8.81
CA ALA A 206 15.27 -0.93 -7.71
C ALA A 206 13.72 -1.02 -7.79
N PHE A 207 13.17 -1.02 -9.00
CA PHE A 207 11.74 -1.27 -9.18
C PHE A 207 11.38 -2.74 -8.94
N GLN A 208 12.15 -3.70 -9.42
CA GLN A 208 11.97 -5.13 -9.12
C GLN A 208 12.03 -5.39 -7.61
N GLN A 209 12.89 -4.66 -6.88
CA GLN A 209 12.94 -4.72 -5.41
C GLN A 209 11.60 -4.32 -4.76
N GLN A 210 10.80 -3.43 -5.36
CA GLN A 210 9.47 -3.08 -4.82
C GLN A 210 8.47 -4.24 -5.00
N LEU A 211 8.56 -4.99 -6.09
CA LEU A 211 7.77 -6.23 -6.26
C LEU A 211 8.15 -7.28 -5.21
N ALA A 212 9.45 -7.40 -4.92
CA ALA A 212 9.93 -8.29 -3.87
C ALA A 212 9.52 -7.82 -2.45
N TRP A 213 9.49 -6.50 -2.15
CA TRP A 213 8.96 -5.95 -0.90
C TRP A 213 7.49 -6.29 -0.72
N ARG A 214 6.69 -6.12 -1.78
CA ARG A 214 5.26 -6.48 -1.77
C ARG A 214 5.07 -7.96 -1.41
N GLU A 215 5.86 -8.83 -2.00
CA GLU A 215 5.81 -10.26 -1.74
C GLU A 215 6.36 -10.63 -0.36
N PHE A 216 7.41 -9.96 0.11
CA PHE A 216 7.96 -10.15 1.46
C PHE A 216 6.91 -9.89 2.54
N TYR A 217 6.17 -8.79 2.47
CA TYR A 217 5.10 -8.51 3.42
C TYR A 217 3.95 -9.53 3.30
N THR A 218 3.65 -10.00 2.09
CA THR A 218 2.67 -11.08 1.90
C THR A 218 3.12 -12.37 2.60
N GLN A 219 4.40 -12.72 2.56
CA GLN A 219 4.97 -13.85 3.29
C GLN A 219 4.91 -13.65 4.80
N VAL A 220 5.22 -12.45 5.29
CA VAL A 220 5.10 -12.11 6.72
C VAL A 220 3.66 -12.33 7.19
N LEU A 221 2.68 -11.78 6.49
CA LEU A 221 1.25 -11.95 6.81
C LEU A 221 0.81 -13.42 6.74
N TYR A 222 1.31 -14.18 5.76
CA TYR A 222 0.97 -15.59 5.60
C TYR A 222 1.40 -16.42 6.80
N HIS A 223 2.59 -16.15 7.36
CA HIS A 223 3.13 -16.88 8.52
C HIS A 223 2.64 -16.34 9.85
N ASN A 224 2.26 -15.08 9.92
CA ASN A 224 1.87 -14.38 11.13
C ASN A 224 0.56 -13.61 10.90
N PRO A 225 -0.59 -14.28 10.73
CA PRO A 225 -1.85 -13.61 10.39
C PRO A 225 -2.35 -12.65 11.48
N GLU A 226 -1.91 -12.82 12.73
CA GLU A 226 -2.20 -11.95 13.87
C GLU A 226 -1.59 -10.55 13.75
N VAL A 227 -0.56 -10.34 12.91
CA VAL A 227 0.10 -9.03 12.76
C VAL A 227 -0.85 -7.92 12.28
N VAL A 228 -2.01 -8.27 11.73
CA VAL A 228 -3.03 -7.27 11.33
C VAL A 228 -3.55 -6.50 12.55
N THR A 229 -3.57 -7.13 13.71
CA THR A 229 -4.07 -6.55 14.97
C THR A 229 -3.03 -6.47 16.07
N GLU A 230 -1.93 -7.22 15.95
CA GLU A 230 -0.89 -7.30 16.96
C GLU A 230 0.46 -6.84 16.44
N ASN A 231 1.35 -6.43 17.34
CA ASN A 231 2.73 -6.11 16.97
C ASN A 231 3.47 -7.40 16.59
N TYR A 232 4.23 -7.37 15.52
CA TYR A 232 5.12 -8.48 15.17
C TYR A 232 6.24 -8.64 16.22
N LYS A 233 6.83 -7.52 16.67
CA LYS A 233 7.82 -7.51 17.76
C LYS A 233 7.14 -7.42 19.12
N THR A 234 7.57 -8.25 20.06
CA THR A 234 7.16 -8.16 21.45
C THR A 234 7.99 -7.09 22.18
N TYR A 235 7.34 -6.28 22.99
CA TYR A 235 7.96 -5.35 23.94
C TYR A 235 7.66 -5.85 25.36
N GLU A 236 8.67 -5.83 26.24
CA GLU A 236 8.56 -6.39 27.59
C GLU A 236 7.41 -5.79 28.40
N GLU A 237 7.31 -4.44 28.39
CA GLU A 237 6.31 -3.71 29.16
C GLU A 237 5.13 -3.21 28.28
N GLY A 238 5.17 -3.52 26.97
CA GLY A 238 4.23 -2.95 26.04
C GLY A 238 4.55 -1.49 25.69
N ILE A 239 3.86 -0.95 24.68
CA ILE A 239 4.04 0.45 24.28
C ILE A 239 2.82 1.23 24.80
N GLU A 240 3.07 2.21 25.66
CA GLU A 240 2.04 3.12 26.19
C GLU A 240 1.83 4.28 25.22
N TRP A 241 0.96 4.06 24.23
CA TRP A 241 0.58 5.10 23.27
C TRP A 241 -0.19 6.24 23.96
N ARG A 242 0.01 7.48 23.50
CA ARG A 242 -0.66 8.65 24.04
C ARG A 242 -2.10 8.78 23.53
N ASP A 243 -2.32 8.44 22.24
CA ASP A 243 -3.62 8.38 21.56
C ASP A 243 -4.53 9.61 21.77
N ASP A 244 -3.98 10.82 21.61
CA ASP A 244 -4.78 12.05 21.70
C ASP A 244 -5.77 12.15 20.51
N PRO A 245 -7.09 12.17 20.75
CA PRO A 245 -8.07 12.10 19.69
C PRO A 245 -8.10 13.36 18.82
N ASP A 246 -7.80 14.54 19.36
CA ASP A 246 -7.82 15.79 18.61
C ASP A 246 -6.62 15.90 17.67
N GLU A 247 -5.44 15.48 18.11
CA GLU A 247 -4.23 15.40 17.29
C GLU A 247 -4.39 14.35 16.19
N ILE A 248 -4.92 13.16 16.48
CA ILE A 248 -5.23 12.12 15.49
C ILE A 248 -6.24 12.64 14.46
N ALA A 249 -7.26 13.38 14.89
CA ALA A 249 -8.25 13.97 14.00
C ALA A 249 -7.64 15.06 13.09
N ALA A 250 -6.77 15.92 13.64
CA ALA A 250 -6.03 16.92 12.85
C ALA A 250 -5.13 16.26 11.81
N TRP A 251 -4.41 15.19 12.17
CA TRP A 251 -3.61 14.40 11.25
C TRP A 251 -4.47 13.81 10.11
N LYS A 252 -5.61 13.19 10.42
CA LYS A 252 -6.52 12.64 9.40
C LYS A 252 -7.06 13.68 8.43
N ARG A 253 -7.21 14.94 8.88
CA ARG A 253 -7.67 16.04 8.03
C ARG A 253 -6.55 16.73 7.24
N GLY A 254 -5.27 16.48 7.56
CA GLY A 254 -4.14 17.22 7.00
C GLY A 254 -4.12 18.67 7.50
N GLU A 255 -4.20 18.84 8.81
CA GLU A 255 -4.25 20.12 9.54
C GLU A 255 -3.28 20.12 10.73
N THR A 256 -2.12 19.48 10.55
CA THR A 256 -1.12 19.35 11.62
C THR A 256 -0.23 20.57 11.76
N GLY A 257 -0.16 21.43 10.74
CA GLY A 257 0.82 22.51 10.63
C GLY A 257 2.23 22.03 10.26
N TYR A 258 2.34 20.80 9.77
CA TYR A 258 3.55 20.23 9.16
C TYR A 258 3.30 20.01 7.67
N PRO A 259 3.77 20.91 6.79
CA PRO A 259 3.33 21.00 5.39
C PRO A 259 3.40 19.70 4.59
N ILE A 260 4.48 18.95 4.69
CA ILE A 260 4.65 17.67 3.96
C ILE A 260 3.68 16.58 4.48
N VAL A 261 3.39 16.57 5.79
CA VAL A 261 2.41 15.65 6.41
C VAL A 261 1.02 15.99 5.92
N ASP A 262 0.66 17.28 5.97
CA ASP A 262 -0.66 17.76 5.57
C ASP A 262 -0.91 17.54 4.08
N ALA A 263 0.11 17.79 3.22
CA ALA A 263 0.05 17.50 1.80
C ALA A 263 -0.25 16.01 1.54
N GLY A 264 0.44 15.11 2.23
CA GLY A 264 0.20 13.66 2.10
C GLY A 264 -1.22 13.25 2.49
N MET A 265 -1.72 13.72 3.63
CA MET A 265 -3.07 13.38 4.08
C MET A 265 -4.16 13.99 3.18
N ARG A 266 -3.89 15.14 2.57
CA ARG A 266 -4.81 15.76 1.61
C ARG A 266 -4.77 15.07 0.24
N GLN A 267 -3.59 14.61 -0.23
CA GLN A 267 -3.49 13.76 -1.41
C GLN A 267 -4.31 12.48 -1.22
N LEU A 268 -4.15 11.79 -0.07
CA LEU A 268 -4.94 10.60 0.24
C LEU A 268 -6.45 10.84 0.11
N ARG A 269 -6.92 11.98 0.61
CA ARG A 269 -8.34 12.34 0.54
C ARG A 269 -8.81 12.69 -0.87
N GLN A 270 -7.94 13.31 -1.70
CA GLN A 270 -8.30 13.77 -3.04
C GLN A 270 -8.21 12.66 -4.09
N GLU A 271 -7.20 11.78 -4.00
CA GLU A 271 -6.85 10.80 -5.03
C GLU A 271 -7.04 9.34 -4.55
N ALA A 272 -7.41 9.10 -3.30
CA ALA A 272 -7.35 7.77 -2.67
C ALA A 272 -5.96 7.09 -2.87
N TYR A 273 -4.92 7.89 -3.01
CA TYR A 273 -3.54 7.51 -3.22
C TYR A 273 -2.61 8.40 -2.39
N MET A 274 -1.45 7.90 -2.06
CA MET A 274 -0.36 8.67 -1.47
C MET A 274 0.97 8.12 -1.95
N HIS A 275 1.89 9.02 -2.31
CA HIS A 275 3.25 8.65 -2.69
C HIS A 275 3.98 7.90 -1.56
N ASN A 276 4.72 6.81 -1.87
CA ASN A 276 5.31 5.95 -0.83
C ASN A 276 6.23 6.70 0.16
N ARG A 277 7.07 7.61 -0.30
CA ARG A 277 7.91 8.42 0.59
C ARG A 277 7.07 9.20 1.59
N VAL A 278 5.97 9.75 1.15
CA VAL A 278 5.05 10.52 2.01
C VAL A 278 4.31 9.60 2.97
N ARG A 279 3.91 8.38 2.55
CA ARG A 279 3.36 7.37 3.49
C ARG A 279 4.30 7.10 4.67
N MET A 280 5.60 6.99 4.42
CA MET A 280 6.61 6.80 5.48
C MET A 280 6.68 8.01 6.41
N ILE A 281 6.61 9.22 5.87
CA ILE A 281 6.67 10.47 6.65
C ILE A 281 5.44 10.62 7.53
N VAL A 282 4.23 10.48 6.98
CA VAL A 282 2.98 10.63 7.74
C VAL A 282 2.80 9.53 8.79
N ALA A 283 3.31 8.31 8.51
CA ALA A 283 3.28 7.21 9.46
C ALA A 283 4.28 7.42 10.61
N SER A 284 5.48 7.90 10.30
CA SER A 284 6.45 8.30 11.33
C SER A 284 5.89 9.42 12.20
N PHE A 285 5.26 10.43 11.61
CA PHE A 285 4.65 11.54 12.35
C PHE A 285 3.56 11.06 13.31
N LEU A 286 2.62 10.23 12.84
CA LEU A 286 1.59 9.67 13.71
C LEU A 286 2.18 8.92 14.91
N THR A 287 3.15 8.05 14.67
CA THR A 287 3.66 7.11 15.68
C THR A 287 4.77 7.68 16.56
N LYS A 288 5.49 8.71 16.11
CA LYS A 288 6.67 9.26 16.80
C LYS A 288 6.51 10.69 17.28
N ASP A 289 5.70 11.51 16.59
CA ASP A 289 5.41 12.88 16.97
C ASP A 289 4.07 12.99 17.74
N LEU A 290 3.04 12.28 17.28
CA LEU A 290 1.77 12.24 18.01
C LEU A 290 1.74 11.14 19.07
N LEU A 291 2.67 10.18 19.03
CA LEU A 291 2.73 9.02 19.93
C LEU A 291 1.44 8.20 19.89
N ALA A 292 0.81 8.12 18.71
CA ALA A 292 -0.42 7.40 18.52
C ALA A 292 -0.19 5.99 17.99
N ASP A 293 -1.05 5.05 18.42
CA ASP A 293 -0.98 3.66 17.97
C ASP A 293 -1.09 3.58 16.44
N TRP A 294 -0.18 2.84 15.83
CA TRP A 294 -0.14 2.64 14.39
C TRP A 294 -1.46 2.09 13.81
N ARG A 295 -2.29 1.42 14.63
CA ARG A 295 -3.59 0.88 14.22
C ARG A 295 -4.57 1.98 13.79
N HIS A 296 -4.46 3.19 14.34
CA HIS A 296 -5.25 4.35 13.88
C HIS A 296 -4.92 4.71 12.43
N GLY A 297 -3.64 4.69 12.09
CA GLY A 297 -3.18 4.97 10.75
C GLY A 297 -3.47 3.83 9.76
N TYR A 298 -3.22 2.58 10.18
CA TYR A 298 -3.56 1.39 9.39
C TYR A 298 -5.04 1.37 9.01
N GLY A 299 -5.93 1.61 9.99
CA GLY A 299 -7.37 1.66 9.76
C GLY A 299 -7.76 2.79 8.80
N HIS A 300 -7.19 3.99 8.99
CA HIS A 300 -7.47 5.12 8.12
C HIS A 300 -7.00 4.89 6.68
N PHE A 301 -5.83 4.28 6.48
CA PHE A 301 -5.33 3.91 5.15
C PHE A 301 -6.19 2.81 4.50
N ARG A 302 -6.60 1.80 5.27
CA ARG A 302 -7.50 0.76 4.80
C ARG A 302 -8.80 1.34 4.25
N ASP A 303 -9.35 2.35 4.92
CA ASP A 303 -10.63 2.95 4.58
C ASP A 303 -10.54 3.99 3.45
N ARG A 304 -9.32 4.46 3.09
CA ARG A 304 -9.13 5.58 2.16
C ARG A 304 -8.28 5.27 0.93
N LEU A 305 -7.38 4.30 0.99
CA LEU A 305 -6.51 3.96 -0.14
C LEU A 305 -7.24 3.07 -1.15
N ALA A 306 -7.25 3.48 -2.42
CA ALA A 306 -7.69 2.64 -3.52
C ALA A 306 -6.75 1.44 -3.75
N ASP A 307 -5.48 1.55 -3.35
CA ASP A 307 -4.50 0.47 -3.47
C ASP A 307 -4.31 -0.33 -2.17
N HIS A 308 -5.32 -0.34 -1.29
CA HIS A 308 -5.17 -1.06 -0.03
C HIS A 308 -4.84 -2.54 -0.25
N ASP A 309 -3.69 -2.95 0.24
CA ASP A 309 -3.26 -4.34 0.39
C ASP A 309 -2.96 -4.62 1.87
N THR A 310 -3.63 -5.62 2.43
CA THR A 310 -3.55 -5.92 3.87
C THR A 310 -2.12 -6.14 4.34
N ALA A 311 -1.30 -6.89 3.57
CA ALA A 311 0.07 -7.21 3.95
C ALA A 311 0.97 -5.98 3.90
N ASN A 312 0.90 -5.22 2.80
CA ASN A 312 1.76 -4.06 2.58
C ASN A 312 1.37 -2.87 3.46
N ASN A 313 0.07 -2.61 3.64
CA ASN A 313 -0.39 -1.58 4.56
C ASN A 313 0.05 -1.90 5.99
N ASN A 314 -0.19 -3.13 6.46
CA ASN A 314 0.24 -3.56 7.80
C ASN A 314 1.76 -3.47 7.97
N GLY A 315 2.52 -4.05 7.01
CA GLY A 315 3.98 -4.04 7.04
C GLY A 315 4.57 -2.63 7.08
N GLY A 316 4.05 -1.70 6.26
CA GLY A 316 4.48 -0.31 6.23
C GLY A 316 4.20 0.46 7.52
N TRP A 317 3.02 0.28 8.12
CA TRP A 317 2.67 0.89 9.40
C TRP A 317 3.53 0.37 10.55
N GLN A 318 3.71 -0.94 10.66
CA GLN A 318 4.55 -1.53 11.68
C GLN A 318 6.04 -1.24 11.48
N TRP A 319 6.47 -1.05 10.22
CA TRP A 319 7.83 -0.58 9.93
C TRP A 319 8.07 0.82 10.53
N ALA A 320 7.18 1.76 10.31
CA ALA A 320 7.26 3.12 10.85
C ALA A 320 7.16 3.15 12.38
N ALA A 321 6.27 2.33 12.94
CA ALA A 321 6.06 2.20 14.39
C ALA A 321 7.17 1.41 15.10
N SER A 322 8.17 0.89 14.42
CA SER A 322 9.23 0.03 14.97
C SER A 322 8.75 -1.30 15.56
N THR A 323 7.50 -1.68 15.29
CA THR A 323 6.85 -2.89 15.82
C THR A 323 6.88 -4.09 14.85
N GLY A 324 7.26 -3.85 13.59
CA GLY A 324 7.21 -4.84 12.50
C GLY A 324 8.50 -5.62 12.30
N THR A 325 8.43 -6.53 11.32
CA THR A 325 9.60 -7.21 10.77
C THR A 325 10.46 -6.22 9.98
N ASP A 326 11.77 -6.38 10.04
CA ASP A 326 12.76 -5.46 9.41
C ASP A 326 12.47 -3.97 9.66
N ALA A 327 11.82 -3.68 10.78
CA ALA A 327 11.31 -2.36 11.09
C ALA A 327 12.43 -1.36 11.38
N GLN A 328 12.14 -0.10 11.08
CA GLN A 328 13.01 1.02 11.43
C GLN A 328 13.34 0.98 12.93
N PRO A 329 14.60 1.17 13.32
CA PRO A 329 14.97 1.31 14.74
C PRO A 329 14.17 2.43 15.42
N TYR A 330 13.73 2.21 16.65
CA TYR A 330 12.86 3.16 17.37
C TYR A 330 13.49 4.56 17.55
N PHE A 331 14.81 4.65 17.65
CA PHE A 331 15.54 5.91 17.79
C PHE A 331 15.70 6.69 16.48
N ARG A 332 15.38 6.08 15.32
CA ARG A 332 15.39 6.76 14.04
C ARG A 332 14.02 7.40 13.82
N ILE A 333 13.88 8.67 14.17
CA ILE A 333 12.67 9.47 14.06
C ILE A 333 12.86 10.47 12.92
N PHE A 334 11.93 10.50 11.98
CA PHE A 334 11.98 11.46 10.89
C PHE A 334 11.61 12.84 11.42
N ASN A 335 12.44 13.86 11.11
CA ASN A 335 12.02 15.23 11.25
C ASN A 335 11.18 15.61 10.00
N PRO A 336 9.89 15.90 10.13
CA PRO A 336 9.02 16.10 8.96
C PRO A 336 9.43 17.31 8.11
N MET A 337 10.01 18.35 8.72
CA MET A 337 10.46 19.53 7.99
C MET A 337 11.69 19.19 7.12
N THR A 338 12.71 18.56 7.71
CA THR A 338 13.89 18.09 6.95
C THR A 338 13.51 17.07 5.87
N GLN A 339 12.48 16.22 6.10
CA GLN A 339 11.99 15.33 5.06
C GLN A 339 11.32 16.11 3.92
N GLY A 340 10.52 17.14 4.23
CA GLY A 340 9.93 18.03 3.24
C GLY A 340 11.00 18.72 2.39
N GLU A 341 11.96 19.40 3.02
CA GLU A 341 13.07 20.08 2.35
C GLU A 341 13.88 19.12 1.45
N ARG A 342 14.14 17.91 1.92
CA ARG A 342 14.93 16.93 1.18
C ARG A 342 14.22 16.37 -0.06
N TYR A 343 12.91 16.05 0.04
CA TYR A 343 12.18 15.32 -0.99
C TYR A 343 11.22 16.17 -1.82
N ASP A 344 10.99 17.41 -1.41
CA ASP A 344 10.20 18.41 -2.13
C ASP A 344 10.83 19.81 -1.95
N PRO A 345 12.13 20.00 -2.32
CA PRO A 345 12.88 21.23 -2.01
C PRO A 345 12.19 22.50 -2.50
N GLU A 346 11.54 22.46 -3.66
CA GLU A 346 10.78 23.58 -4.22
C GLU A 346 9.35 23.70 -3.67
N ALA A 347 8.99 22.86 -2.70
CA ALA A 347 7.65 22.74 -2.12
C ALA A 347 6.52 22.56 -3.16
N ALA A 348 6.85 22.00 -4.32
CA ALA A 348 5.89 21.85 -5.43
C ALA A 348 4.75 20.88 -5.09
N TYR A 349 5.08 19.72 -4.51
CA TYR A 349 4.10 18.77 -4.01
C TYR A 349 3.27 19.35 -2.86
N ILE A 350 3.93 20.04 -1.92
CA ILE A 350 3.24 20.69 -0.80
C ILE A 350 2.22 21.71 -1.33
N GLN A 351 2.62 22.59 -2.24
CA GLN A 351 1.75 23.63 -2.79
C GLN A 351 0.62 23.08 -3.67
N GLU A 352 0.78 21.88 -4.23
CA GLU A 352 -0.27 21.19 -4.97
C GLU A 352 -1.43 20.80 -4.07
N TYR A 353 -1.13 20.15 -2.92
CA TYR A 353 -2.14 19.60 -2.02
C TYR A 353 -2.52 20.50 -0.84
N VAL A 354 -1.75 21.59 -0.59
CA VAL A 354 -2.03 22.59 0.44
C VAL A 354 -2.23 23.95 -0.19
N PRO A 355 -3.46 24.25 -0.70
CA PRO A 355 -3.74 25.48 -1.43
C PRO A 355 -3.41 26.76 -0.66
N GLU A 356 -3.48 26.72 0.68
CA GLU A 356 -3.16 27.85 1.55
C GLU A 356 -1.70 28.27 1.47
N LEU A 357 -0.81 27.38 1.04
CA LEU A 357 0.63 27.62 0.90
C LEU A 357 1.06 27.98 -0.53
N ARG A 358 0.12 28.07 -1.47
CA ARG A 358 0.45 28.43 -2.86
C ARG A 358 1.07 29.81 -2.97
N GLY A 359 2.24 29.87 -3.59
CA GLY A 359 2.99 31.10 -3.77
C GLY A 359 3.75 31.59 -2.54
N VAL A 360 3.72 30.82 -1.44
CA VAL A 360 4.61 31.05 -0.29
C VAL A 360 6.00 30.53 -0.65
N ASP A 361 7.03 31.26 -0.24
CA ASP A 361 8.42 30.91 -0.46
C ASP A 361 8.74 29.51 0.13
N PRO A 362 9.40 28.59 -0.61
CA PRO A 362 9.78 27.27 -0.10
C PRO A 362 10.52 27.27 1.23
N ASP A 363 11.43 28.23 1.43
CA ASP A 363 12.17 28.33 2.70
C ASP A 363 11.24 28.62 3.88
N VAL A 364 10.19 29.43 3.65
CA VAL A 364 9.16 29.71 4.67
C VAL A 364 8.29 28.48 4.90
N ILE A 365 7.95 27.72 3.86
CA ILE A 365 7.18 26.47 3.96
C ILE A 365 7.95 25.43 4.77
N HIS A 366 9.21 25.20 4.45
CA HIS A 366 10.05 24.23 5.16
C HIS A 366 10.44 24.70 6.56
N GLY A 367 10.54 26.03 6.78
CA GLY A 367 10.75 26.66 8.09
C GLY A 367 9.47 26.96 8.87
N TRP A 368 8.29 26.47 8.46
CA TRP A 368 7.00 26.86 9.04
C TRP A 368 6.90 26.74 10.57
N HIS A 369 7.54 25.71 11.13
CA HIS A 369 7.56 25.45 12.58
C HIS A 369 8.35 26.53 13.36
N GLU A 370 9.32 27.20 12.74
CA GLU A 370 10.15 28.26 13.33
C GLU A 370 9.53 29.65 13.16
N CYS A 371 8.58 29.80 12.22
CA CYS A 371 7.90 31.07 11.97
C CYS A 371 7.16 31.55 13.21
N SER A 372 7.30 32.82 13.53
CA SER A 372 6.48 33.48 14.55
C SER A 372 4.99 33.55 14.14
N PRO A 373 4.06 33.74 15.07
CA PRO A 373 2.64 33.91 14.74
C PRO A 373 2.38 35.03 13.72
N THR A 374 3.18 36.11 13.77
CA THR A 374 3.06 37.22 12.81
C THR A 374 3.53 36.86 11.41
N GLU A 375 4.65 36.13 11.30
CA GLU A 375 5.16 35.65 10.01
C GLU A 375 4.18 34.66 9.37
N ARG A 376 3.65 33.70 10.13
CA ARG A 376 2.60 32.79 9.65
C ARG A 376 1.35 33.53 9.17
N ALA A 377 0.87 34.49 9.96
CA ALA A 377 -0.30 35.29 9.58
C ALA A 377 -0.10 36.12 8.32
N ASN A 378 1.14 36.56 8.05
CA ASN A 378 1.48 37.30 6.83
C ASN A 378 1.66 36.38 5.62
N ALA A 379 2.26 35.20 5.80
CA ALA A 379 2.57 34.26 4.72
C ALA A 379 1.34 33.46 4.28
N ALA A 380 0.63 32.82 5.24
CA ALA A 380 -0.55 31.99 4.96
C ALA A 380 -1.50 31.99 6.17
N PRO A 381 -2.35 33.03 6.33
CA PRO A 381 -3.20 33.18 7.52
C PRO A 381 -4.23 32.05 7.70
N ALA A 382 -4.55 31.30 6.64
CA ALA A 382 -5.48 30.17 6.67
C ALA A 382 -4.82 28.82 7.00
N TYR A 383 -3.48 28.73 6.95
CA TYR A 383 -2.77 27.48 7.25
C TYR A 383 -2.44 27.40 8.74
N PRO A 384 -2.67 26.25 9.41
CA PRO A 384 -2.52 26.13 10.85
C PRO A 384 -1.07 26.24 11.32
N ALA A 385 -0.91 26.63 12.58
CA ALA A 385 0.35 26.48 13.30
C ALA A 385 0.58 24.99 13.63
N PRO A 386 1.85 24.57 13.84
CA PRO A 386 2.16 23.21 14.29
C PRO A 386 1.40 22.84 15.57
N ILE A 387 0.74 21.67 15.56
CA ILE A 387 -0.04 21.18 16.71
C ILE A 387 0.82 20.58 17.83
N VAL A 388 2.06 20.21 17.51
CA VAL A 388 3.05 19.68 18.45
C VAL A 388 4.43 20.30 18.16
N GLU A 389 5.33 20.23 19.12
CA GLU A 389 6.75 20.64 18.96
C GLU A 389 7.58 19.37 18.75
N HIS A 390 8.19 19.23 17.55
CA HIS A 390 8.90 18.01 17.13
C HIS A 390 10.02 17.59 18.08
N ALA A 391 10.85 18.55 18.57
CA ALA A 391 11.99 18.20 19.42
C ALA A 391 11.52 17.59 20.75
N SER A 392 10.50 18.17 21.39
CA SER A 392 9.91 17.61 22.60
C SER A 392 9.28 16.24 22.35
N ARG A 393 8.51 16.09 21.26
CA ARG A 393 7.88 14.80 20.93
C ARG A 393 8.90 13.70 20.61
N ARG A 394 10.02 14.07 19.99
CA ARG A 394 11.11 13.14 19.76
C ARG A 394 11.69 12.58 21.07
N GLU A 395 11.86 13.41 22.07
CA GLU A 395 12.32 13.00 23.42
C GLU A 395 11.28 12.09 24.09
N ASP A 396 10.01 12.48 24.05
CA ASP A 396 8.88 11.68 24.57
C ASP A 396 8.82 10.29 23.90
N ALA A 397 8.99 10.23 22.56
CA ALA A 397 9.01 8.97 21.82
C ALA A 397 10.15 8.07 22.26
N LEU A 398 11.36 8.62 22.39
CA LEU A 398 12.52 7.85 22.85
C LEU A 398 12.30 7.28 24.24
N ALA A 399 11.78 8.10 25.15
CA ALA A 399 11.44 7.67 26.51
C ALA A 399 10.35 6.60 26.53
N MET A 400 9.29 6.74 25.70
CA MET A 400 8.23 5.74 25.56
C MET A 400 8.78 4.38 25.12
N TYR A 401 9.62 4.35 24.07
CA TYR A 401 10.18 3.10 23.58
C TYR A 401 11.23 2.48 24.52
N LYS A 402 12.02 3.29 25.25
CA LYS A 402 12.91 2.77 26.29
C LYS A 402 12.11 2.08 27.39
N ARG A 403 11.05 2.72 27.92
CA ARG A 403 10.16 2.09 28.91
C ARG A 403 9.56 0.79 28.38
N ALA A 404 9.03 0.79 27.16
CA ALA A 404 8.45 -0.41 26.56
C ALA A 404 9.43 -1.59 26.47
N ARG A 405 10.74 -1.30 26.41
CA ARG A 405 11.83 -2.29 26.39
C ARG A 405 12.34 -2.66 27.79
N GLY A 406 11.76 -2.11 28.86
CA GLY A 406 12.28 -2.28 30.22
C GLY A 406 13.60 -1.52 30.49
N GLU A 407 13.96 -0.54 29.63
CA GLU A 407 15.14 0.30 29.78
C GLU A 407 14.78 1.57 30.58
N ASP A 408 15.73 2.09 31.39
CA ASP A 408 15.54 3.36 32.07
C ASP A 408 15.53 4.51 31.06
N PRO A 409 14.46 5.33 30.98
CA PRO A 409 14.41 6.44 30.04
C PRO A 409 15.45 7.53 30.31
N ASP A 410 15.98 7.63 31.54
CA ASP A 410 16.94 8.65 31.97
C ASP A 410 18.42 8.22 31.79
N GLU A 411 18.67 6.96 31.42
CA GLU A 411 19.99 6.45 31.01
C GLU A 411 20.15 6.52 29.47
#